data_a04d6cc264f378fa282c52f319707f19
#
_entry.id   a04d6cc264f378fa282c52f319707f19
#
_cell.length_a   1.000
_cell.length_b   1.000
_cell.length_c   1.000
_cell.angle_alpha   90.00
_cell.angle_beta   90.00
_cell.angle_gamma   90.00
#
_symmetry.space_group_name_H-M   'P 1'
#
loop_
_entity.id
_entity.type
_entity.pdbx_description
1 polymer ?
#
loop_
_entity_poly.entity_id
_entity_poly.type
_entity_poly.pdbx_seq_one_letter_code
_entity_poly.pdbx_strand_id
1 'polypeptide(L)'
;ENLPKITLDFIKDKNIDNLKLNTFEQITSHNNFYEFTTSQSGVKDIAHTLNTDNWSVTIDGLVENPMKVNLDDLVKMFTIEERIYRFRCVEGWSMVVPWNGFSLASLIKKVKPLSSAKYVRFETLVDPEVFPDQKRGKFGVIDYPYIEGLRMDEAVNDLSFLATGLYGDVMPKQNGAPIRLVVPWKYGFKSIKSIVKISFVDKEPLNTWQKENPREYGFFANVNPNVDHPRWSQKKERVLGSFFKQDTLMFNGYEKEVASLYSGMDLRKYI
;
A
#
# COMPACT_ATOMS: atom_id res chain seq x y z
N GLU A 1 6.83 -24.35 -15.08
CA GLU A 1 8.28 -24.27 -14.73
C GLU A 1 8.38 -23.59 -13.39
N ASN A 2 8.89 -24.32 -12.37
CA ASN A 2 9.19 -23.75 -11.06
C ASN A 2 10.39 -22.81 -11.23
N LEU A 3 10.11 -21.51 -11.34
CA LEU A 3 11.17 -20.51 -11.15
C LEU A 3 11.77 -20.73 -9.75
N PRO A 4 13.10 -20.60 -9.60
CA PRO A 4 13.72 -20.73 -8.30
C PRO A 4 13.09 -19.70 -7.35
N LYS A 5 12.52 -20.18 -6.24
CA LYS A 5 12.02 -19.29 -5.18
C LYS A 5 13.20 -18.52 -4.60
N ILE A 6 13.15 -17.20 -4.72
CA ILE A 6 14.12 -16.33 -4.06
C ILE A 6 13.59 -16.13 -2.64
N THR A 7 14.06 -16.94 -1.73
CA THR A 7 13.70 -16.81 -0.31
C THR A 7 14.44 -15.63 0.30
N LEU A 8 13.71 -14.71 0.91
CA LEU A 8 14.29 -13.57 1.62
C LEU A 8 14.82 -14.02 2.99
N ASP A 9 15.95 -13.46 3.41
CA ASP A 9 16.36 -13.54 4.82
C ASP A 9 15.67 -12.43 5.61
N PHE A 10 14.90 -12.80 6.64
CA PHE A 10 14.07 -11.85 7.39
C PHE A 10 13.87 -12.27 8.84
N ILE A 11 13.58 -11.27 9.70
CA ILE A 11 13.15 -11.48 11.08
C ILE A 11 11.66 -11.77 11.11
N LYS A 12 11.25 -12.91 11.67
CA LYS A 12 9.83 -13.27 11.79
C LYS A 12 9.08 -12.35 12.73
N ASP A 13 7.83 -12.07 12.38
CA ASP A 13 6.89 -11.37 13.26
C ASP A 13 6.63 -12.22 14.51
N LYS A 14 6.80 -11.60 15.69
CA LYS A 14 6.55 -12.24 16.98
C LYS A 14 5.13 -11.96 17.51
N ASN A 15 4.45 -10.97 16.94
CA ASN A 15 3.11 -10.54 17.33
C ASN A 15 2.04 -11.27 16.51
N ILE A 16 2.02 -12.60 16.57
CA ILE A 16 1.00 -13.40 15.91
C ILE A 16 -0.24 -13.41 16.82
N ASP A 17 -0.97 -12.31 16.87
CA ASP A 17 -2.28 -12.24 17.54
C ASP A 17 -3.29 -13.07 16.79
N ASN A 18 -3.30 -14.40 16.96
CA ASN A 18 -4.32 -15.33 16.49
C ASN A 18 -4.94 -15.04 15.11
N LEU A 19 -4.24 -14.28 14.25
CA LEU A 19 -4.70 -13.96 12.91
C LEU A 19 -4.52 -15.16 11.99
N LYS A 20 -5.63 -15.66 11.45
CA LYS A 20 -5.58 -16.69 10.43
C LYS A 20 -5.08 -16.09 9.10
N LEU A 21 -3.89 -16.50 8.67
CA LEU A 21 -3.34 -16.11 7.38
C LEU A 21 -4.22 -16.60 6.23
N ASN A 22 -4.39 -15.78 5.23
CA ASN A 22 -4.85 -16.24 3.93
C ASN A 22 -3.78 -17.10 3.26
N THR A 23 -4.16 -17.93 2.30
CA THR A 23 -3.17 -18.70 1.52
C THR A 23 -2.49 -17.80 0.47
N PHE A 24 -1.29 -18.18 0.06
CA PHE A 24 -0.57 -17.50 -1.03
C PHE A 24 -1.43 -17.38 -2.29
N GLU A 25 -2.13 -18.46 -2.68
CA GLU A 25 -3.03 -18.48 -3.83
C GLU A 25 -4.17 -17.45 -3.70
N GLN A 26 -4.79 -17.34 -2.53
CA GLN A 26 -5.85 -16.33 -2.30
C GLN A 26 -5.32 -14.91 -2.48
N ILE A 27 -4.15 -14.60 -1.93
CA ILE A 27 -3.53 -13.27 -1.97
C ILE A 27 -3.10 -12.90 -3.38
N THR A 28 -2.56 -13.85 -4.14
CA THR A 28 -2.02 -13.60 -5.49
C THR A 28 -3.05 -13.68 -6.60
N SER A 29 -4.27 -14.15 -6.30
CA SER A 29 -5.34 -14.32 -7.29
C SER A 29 -6.46 -13.27 -7.20
N HIS A 30 -6.40 -12.34 -6.26
CA HIS A 30 -7.43 -11.31 -6.08
C HIS A 30 -6.78 -9.96 -5.74
N ASN A 31 -6.63 -9.11 -6.75
CA ASN A 31 -5.86 -7.87 -6.64
C ASN A 31 -6.58 -6.72 -7.35
N ASN A 32 -6.60 -5.54 -6.72
CA ASN A 32 -6.91 -4.29 -7.39
C ASN A 32 -5.60 -3.65 -7.87
N PHE A 33 -5.36 -3.66 -9.18
CA PHE A 33 -4.22 -3.01 -9.79
C PHE A 33 -4.65 -2.45 -11.16
N TYR A 34 -5.21 -1.26 -11.10
CA TYR A 34 -5.94 -0.63 -12.21
C TYR A 34 -5.08 -0.35 -13.42
N GLU A 35 -3.79 -0.15 -13.25
CA GLU A 35 -2.81 -0.02 -14.33
C GLU A 35 -2.86 -1.22 -15.29
N PHE A 36 -3.10 -2.42 -14.76
CA PHE A 36 -3.29 -3.62 -15.56
C PHE A 36 -4.73 -3.78 -16.04
N THR A 37 -5.68 -3.84 -15.10
CA THR A 37 -7.10 -4.09 -15.39
C THR A 37 -7.96 -3.80 -14.16
N THR A 38 -9.26 -3.58 -14.38
CA THR A 38 -10.28 -3.50 -13.35
C THR A 38 -10.76 -4.87 -12.85
N SER A 39 -10.38 -5.96 -13.53
CA SER A 39 -10.70 -7.33 -13.11
C SER A 39 -9.76 -7.80 -12.01
N GLN A 40 -10.27 -7.98 -10.79
CA GLN A 40 -9.48 -8.40 -9.64
C GLN A 40 -8.80 -9.75 -9.83
N SER A 41 -9.47 -10.71 -10.48
CA SER A 41 -8.90 -12.02 -10.80
C SER A 41 -8.01 -12.02 -12.05
N GLY A 42 -8.17 -11.04 -12.93
CA GLY A 42 -7.43 -10.93 -14.19
C GLY A 42 -6.04 -10.31 -14.05
N VAL A 43 -5.75 -9.62 -12.95
CA VAL A 43 -4.43 -8.96 -12.76
C VAL A 43 -3.29 -9.98 -12.87
N LYS A 44 -3.40 -11.14 -12.23
CA LYS A 44 -2.37 -12.19 -12.23
C LYS A 44 -2.00 -12.68 -13.63
N ASP A 45 -2.97 -12.67 -14.55
CA ASP A 45 -2.78 -13.20 -15.91
C ASP A 45 -1.97 -12.23 -16.78
N ILE A 46 -1.98 -10.93 -16.44
CA ILE A 46 -1.31 -9.87 -17.22
C ILE A 46 -0.04 -9.35 -16.52
N ALA A 47 0.04 -9.45 -15.20
CA ALA A 47 1.12 -8.84 -14.42
C ALA A 47 2.53 -9.36 -14.79
N HIS A 48 2.64 -10.49 -15.51
CA HIS A 48 3.91 -11.01 -15.98
C HIS A 48 4.66 -10.04 -16.92
N THR A 49 3.93 -9.11 -17.56
CA THR A 49 4.52 -8.07 -18.44
C THR A 49 5.38 -7.06 -17.69
N LEU A 50 5.16 -6.86 -16.38
CA LEU A 50 5.95 -5.93 -15.58
C LEU A 50 7.38 -6.46 -15.42
N ASN A 51 8.35 -5.71 -15.95
CA ASN A 51 9.76 -5.96 -15.67
C ASN A 51 10.17 -5.21 -14.40
N THR A 52 10.74 -5.92 -13.43
CA THR A 52 11.21 -5.37 -12.16
C THR A 52 12.73 -5.32 -12.05
N ASP A 53 13.45 -5.75 -13.11
CA ASP A 53 14.91 -5.71 -13.15
C ASP A 53 15.43 -4.26 -13.13
N ASN A 54 16.53 -4.03 -12.45
CA ASN A 54 17.15 -2.70 -12.34
C ASN A 54 16.21 -1.59 -11.83
N TRP A 55 15.22 -1.96 -11.03
CA TRP A 55 14.27 -1.02 -10.47
C TRP A 55 14.95 0.03 -9.59
N SER A 56 14.63 1.28 -9.81
CA SER A 56 15.16 2.37 -8.99
C SER A 56 14.05 3.19 -8.36
N VAL A 57 14.30 3.66 -7.14
CA VAL A 57 13.39 4.55 -6.40
C VAL A 57 14.08 5.90 -6.22
N THR A 58 13.39 6.97 -6.61
CA THR A 58 13.82 8.34 -6.34
C THR A 58 13.18 8.81 -5.03
N ILE A 59 14.00 9.30 -4.11
CA ILE A 59 13.56 9.86 -2.84
C ILE A 59 14.04 11.31 -2.80
N ASP A 60 13.10 12.26 -2.80
CA ASP A 60 13.39 13.69 -2.98
C ASP A 60 12.47 14.61 -2.18
N GLY A 61 12.50 15.90 -2.53
CA GLY A 61 11.70 16.94 -1.91
C GLY A 61 12.39 17.55 -0.69
N LEU A 62 11.62 17.79 0.37
CA LEU A 62 12.07 18.48 1.58
C LEU A 62 12.84 17.52 2.52
N VAL A 63 14.02 17.09 2.10
CA VAL A 63 14.93 16.19 2.83
C VAL A 63 16.37 16.70 2.76
N GLU A 64 17.19 16.37 3.78
CA GLU A 64 18.62 16.65 3.77
C GLU A 64 19.40 15.72 2.83
N ASN A 65 18.96 14.47 2.72
CA ASN A 65 19.67 13.42 1.99
C ASN A 65 18.79 12.84 0.85
N PRO A 66 18.56 13.59 -0.24
CA PRO A 66 17.85 13.05 -1.39
C PRO A 66 18.70 11.97 -2.06
N MET A 67 18.04 10.95 -2.63
CA MET A 67 18.73 9.87 -3.32
C MET A 67 17.91 9.32 -4.49
N LYS A 68 18.61 8.83 -5.50
CA LYS A 68 18.07 7.90 -6.49
C LYS A 68 18.88 6.61 -6.36
N VAL A 69 18.24 5.54 -5.97
CA VAL A 69 18.90 4.30 -5.57
C VAL A 69 18.25 3.10 -6.25
N ASN A 70 19.08 2.14 -6.66
CA ASN A 70 18.59 0.83 -7.10
C ASN A 70 17.91 0.11 -5.92
N LEU A 71 16.81 -0.60 -6.19
CA LEU A 71 16.03 -1.25 -5.14
C LEU A 71 16.84 -2.26 -4.34
N ASP A 72 17.71 -3.04 -4.99
CA ASP A 72 18.52 -4.03 -4.28
C ASP A 72 19.47 -3.37 -3.28
N ASP A 73 20.02 -2.21 -3.64
CA ASP A 73 20.88 -1.44 -2.75
C ASP A 73 20.07 -0.73 -1.66
N LEU A 74 18.86 -0.26 -1.97
CA LEU A 74 17.94 0.29 -0.97
C LEU A 74 17.58 -0.76 0.09
N VAL A 75 17.22 -1.95 -0.34
CA VAL A 75 16.83 -3.06 0.55
C VAL A 75 17.98 -3.46 1.49
N LYS A 76 19.23 -3.51 0.98
CA LYS A 76 20.43 -3.80 1.79
C LYS A 76 20.70 -2.79 2.90
N MET A 77 20.10 -1.58 2.82
CA MET A 77 20.28 -0.57 3.85
C MET A 77 19.46 -0.84 5.12
N PHE A 78 18.54 -1.80 5.08
CA PHE A 78 17.59 -2.08 6.15
C PHE A 78 17.56 -3.57 6.49
N THR A 79 17.19 -3.87 7.74
CA THR A 79 16.85 -5.24 8.13
C THR A 79 15.45 -5.55 7.60
N ILE A 80 15.32 -6.66 6.90
CA ILE A 80 14.01 -7.12 6.43
C ILE A 80 13.30 -7.82 7.57
N GLU A 81 12.04 -7.46 7.77
CA GLU A 81 11.15 -8.00 8.79
C GLU A 81 9.91 -8.61 8.13
N GLU A 82 9.29 -9.57 8.82
CA GLU A 82 7.94 -10.00 8.52
C GLU A 82 6.97 -9.18 9.38
N ARG A 83 5.88 -8.71 8.77
CA ARG A 83 4.76 -8.05 9.45
C ARG A 83 3.46 -8.71 9.00
N ILE A 84 2.76 -9.35 9.93
CA ILE A 84 1.48 -10.00 9.68
C ILE A 84 0.36 -8.98 9.90
N TYR A 85 -0.22 -8.49 8.83
CA TYR A 85 -1.22 -7.44 8.87
C TYR A 85 -2.56 -7.86 8.28
N ARG A 86 -3.64 -7.38 8.92
CA ARG A 86 -4.94 -7.26 8.25
C ARG A 86 -4.83 -6.25 7.13
N PHE A 87 -5.47 -6.53 6.02
CA PHE A 87 -5.54 -5.66 4.87
C PHE A 87 -6.99 -5.56 4.40
N ARG A 88 -7.53 -4.36 4.31
CA ARG A 88 -8.96 -4.11 4.07
C ARG A 88 -9.18 -3.24 2.84
N CYS A 89 -9.84 -3.78 1.85
CA CYS A 89 -10.26 -3.01 0.68
C CYS A 89 -11.52 -2.18 0.97
N VAL A 90 -11.61 -0.99 0.40
CA VAL A 90 -12.82 -0.15 0.48
C VAL A 90 -14.05 -0.87 -0.10
N GLU A 91 -13.88 -1.82 -1.00
CA GLU A 91 -14.93 -2.64 -1.63
C GLU A 91 -15.54 -3.72 -0.71
N GLY A 92 -15.16 -3.77 0.56
CA GLY A 92 -15.80 -4.67 1.54
C GLY A 92 -15.23 -6.08 1.59
N TRP A 93 -14.01 -6.30 1.12
CA TRP A 93 -13.27 -7.55 1.29
C TRP A 93 -11.95 -7.32 2.02
N SER A 94 -11.41 -8.35 2.64
CA SER A 94 -10.19 -8.27 3.43
C SER A 94 -9.36 -9.56 3.34
N MET A 95 -8.13 -9.45 3.80
CA MET A 95 -7.18 -10.55 3.89
C MET A 95 -6.20 -10.31 5.04
N VAL A 96 -5.48 -11.36 5.43
CA VAL A 96 -4.38 -11.31 6.38
C VAL A 96 -3.12 -11.79 5.68
N VAL A 97 -2.11 -10.93 5.60
CA VAL A 97 -0.92 -11.14 4.77
C VAL A 97 0.35 -11.01 5.60
N PRO A 98 1.29 -11.98 5.50
CA PRO A 98 2.62 -11.85 6.07
C PRO A 98 3.52 -11.11 5.07
N TRP A 99 3.61 -9.80 5.22
CA TRP A 99 4.46 -8.94 4.40
C TRP A 99 5.92 -9.03 4.83
N ASN A 100 6.85 -8.99 3.87
CA ASN A 100 8.27 -8.87 4.12
C ASN A 100 8.77 -7.52 3.60
N GLY A 101 9.56 -6.82 4.41
CA GLY A 101 10.05 -5.49 4.04
C GLY A 101 10.67 -4.76 5.21
N PHE A 102 10.54 -3.45 5.24
CA PHE A 102 11.10 -2.60 6.28
C PHE A 102 10.20 -1.42 6.61
N SER A 103 10.35 -0.88 7.81
CA SER A 103 9.57 0.26 8.30
C SER A 103 9.81 1.51 7.44
N LEU A 104 8.73 2.20 7.06
CA LEU A 104 8.83 3.51 6.39
C LEU A 104 9.55 4.54 7.27
N ALA A 105 9.35 4.47 8.59
CA ALA A 105 10.05 5.32 9.55
C ALA A 105 11.58 5.17 9.47
N SER A 106 12.10 3.96 9.19
CA SER A 106 13.52 3.73 9.00
C SER A 106 14.08 4.46 7.77
N LEU A 107 13.34 4.47 6.66
CA LEU A 107 13.68 5.25 5.48
C LEU A 107 13.65 6.75 5.77
N ILE A 108 12.59 7.22 6.43
CA ILE A 108 12.42 8.63 6.82
C ILE A 108 13.61 9.10 7.68
N LYS A 109 14.00 8.31 8.67
CA LYS A 109 15.18 8.61 9.51
C LYS A 109 16.45 8.74 8.68
N LYS A 110 16.62 7.95 7.63
CA LYS A 110 17.81 7.96 6.77
C LYS A 110 17.88 9.20 5.88
N VAL A 111 16.75 9.63 5.32
CA VAL A 111 16.69 10.79 4.40
C VAL A 111 16.57 12.12 5.12
N LYS A 112 16.26 12.11 6.43
CA LYS A 112 16.18 13.29 7.30
C LYS A 112 15.30 14.40 6.72
N PRO A 113 13.96 14.31 6.83
CA PRO A 113 13.08 15.35 6.37
C PRO A 113 13.35 16.69 7.07
N LEU A 114 13.24 17.76 6.32
CA LEU A 114 13.26 19.12 6.85
C LEU A 114 12.00 19.37 7.71
N SER A 115 12.05 20.29 8.65
CA SER A 115 10.91 20.64 9.52
C SER A 115 9.68 21.15 8.75
N SER A 116 9.88 21.63 7.53
CA SER A 116 8.82 22.04 6.60
C SER A 116 8.11 20.89 5.92
N ALA A 117 8.66 19.69 5.91
CA ALA A 117 7.99 18.51 5.36
C ALA A 117 6.80 18.11 6.26
N LYS A 118 5.61 18.11 5.69
CA LYS A 118 4.37 17.77 6.40
C LYS A 118 3.72 16.48 5.91
N TYR A 119 4.05 16.07 4.69
CA TYR A 119 3.49 14.91 4.02
C TYR A 119 4.56 14.15 3.27
N VAL A 120 4.29 12.86 3.05
CA VAL A 120 5.03 11.99 2.15
C VAL A 120 4.12 11.65 0.99
N ARG A 121 4.57 11.90 -0.23
CA ARG A 121 3.88 11.62 -1.49
C ARG A 121 4.57 10.49 -2.22
N PHE A 122 3.80 9.56 -2.76
CA PHE A 122 4.27 8.38 -3.47
C PHE A 122 3.72 8.37 -4.90
N GLU A 123 4.51 7.84 -5.83
CA GLU A 123 4.11 7.67 -7.23
C GLU A 123 4.43 6.25 -7.72
N THR A 124 3.45 5.66 -8.42
CA THR A 124 3.62 4.39 -9.16
C THR A 124 4.34 4.64 -10.49
N LEU A 125 4.98 3.59 -11.03
CA LEU A 125 5.58 3.59 -12.36
C LEU A 125 4.55 4.00 -13.44
N VAL A 126 4.98 4.86 -14.34
CA VAL A 126 4.27 5.12 -15.60
C VAL A 126 5.03 4.45 -16.73
N ASP A 127 4.42 3.44 -17.31
CA ASP A 127 4.92 2.72 -18.49
C ASP A 127 3.75 2.18 -19.32
N PRO A 128 3.27 2.94 -20.31
CA PRO A 128 2.14 2.52 -21.15
C PRO A 128 2.40 1.27 -22.00
N GLU A 129 3.65 0.86 -22.17
CA GLU A 129 3.95 -0.39 -22.90
C GLU A 129 3.76 -1.63 -21.99
N VAL A 130 3.84 -1.45 -20.67
CA VAL A 130 3.63 -2.50 -19.67
C VAL A 130 2.21 -2.51 -19.13
N PHE A 131 1.62 -1.33 -18.92
CA PHE A 131 0.33 -1.16 -18.27
C PHE A 131 -0.78 -0.81 -19.26
N PRO A 132 -1.67 -1.76 -19.57
CA PRO A 132 -2.71 -1.58 -20.60
C PRO A 132 -3.65 -0.39 -20.34
N ASP A 133 -4.00 -0.09 -19.08
CA ASP A 133 -4.89 1.04 -18.81
C ASP A 133 -4.16 2.38 -18.98
N GLN A 134 -2.88 2.46 -18.65
CA GLN A 134 -2.06 3.66 -18.90
C GLN A 134 -1.94 3.94 -20.42
N LYS A 135 -1.88 2.90 -21.24
CA LYS A 135 -1.84 3.03 -22.71
C LYS A 135 -3.09 3.71 -23.29
N ARG A 136 -4.22 3.63 -22.59
CA ARG A 136 -5.47 4.32 -22.98
C ARG A 136 -5.40 5.84 -22.77
N GLY A 137 -4.39 6.37 -22.09
CA GLY A 137 -4.21 7.79 -21.81
C GLY A 137 -5.43 8.38 -21.10
N LYS A 138 -6.00 9.46 -21.64
CA LYS A 138 -7.21 10.11 -21.07
C LYS A 138 -8.49 9.26 -21.07
N PHE A 139 -8.48 8.08 -21.68
CA PHE A 139 -9.56 7.10 -21.64
C PHE A 139 -9.28 5.96 -20.66
N GLY A 140 -8.21 6.05 -19.88
CA GLY A 140 -7.94 5.18 -18.75
C GLY A 140 -9.02 5.26 -17.68
N VAL A 141 -9.04 4.29 -16.77
CA VAL A 141 -10.00 4.26 -15.66
C VAL A 141 -9.70 5.36 -14.65
N ILE A 142 -8.43 5.73 -14.50
CA ILE A 142 -7.93 6.79 -13.63
C ILE A 142 -6.84 7.57 -14.36
N ASP A 143 -6.49 8.75 -13.83
CA ASP A 143 -5.31 9.50 -14.28
C ASP A 143 -4.02 8.89 -13.70
N TYR A 144 -2.97 8.85 -14.53
CA TYR A 144 -1.65 8.33 -14.14
C TYR A 144 -0.58 9.43 -14.07
N PRO A 145 0.47 9.32 -13.25
CA PRO A 145 0.76 8.21 -12.33
C PRO A 145 -0.29 8.06 -11.24
N TYR A 146 -0.43 6.84 -10.72
CA TYR A 146 -1.16 6.65 -9.47
C TYR A 146 -0.38 7.35 -8.36
N ILE A 147 -1.09 8.18 -7.58
CA ILE A 147 -0.50 9.02 -6.52
C ILE A 147 -1.20 8.72 -5.20
N GLU A 148 -0.40 8.56 -4.16
CA GLU A 148 -0.86 8.49 -2.79
C GLU A 148 -0.07 9.38 -1.85
N GLY A 149 -0.64 9.65 -0.67
CA GLY A 149 0.02 10.45 0.34
C GLY A 149 -0.30 10.01 1.77
N LEU A 150 0.63 10.31 2.66
CA LEU A 150 0.47 10.18 4.11
C LEU A 150 0.87 11.49 4.78
N ARG A 151 0.22 11.84 5.89
CA ARG A 151 0.79 12.82 6.82
C ARG A 151 2.11 12.29 7.39
N MET A 152 3.00 13.19 7.80
CA MET A 152 4.30 12.78 8.34
C MET A 152 4.16 11.91 9.60
N ASP A 153 3.22 12.20 10.49
CA ASP A 153 2.95 11.40 11.70
C ASP A 153 2.41 10.00 11.39
N GLU A 154 1.61 9.86 10.31
CA GLU A 154 1.19 8.56 9.80
C GLU A 154 2.38 7.80 9.17
N ALA A 155 3.23 8.51 8.44
CA ALA A 155 4.37 7.91 7.76
C ALA A 155 5.45 7.40 8.73
N VAL A 156 5.65 8.06 9.88
CA VAL A 156 6.60 7.61 10.92
C VAL A 156 5.99 6.64 11.92
N ASN A 157 4.69 6.35 11.84
CA ASN A 157 4.07 5.32 12.67
C ASN A 157 4.70 3.95 12.37
N ASP A 158 4.94 3.15 13.41
CA ASP A 158 5.62 1.85 13.27
C ASP A 158 4.89 0.87 12.34
N LEU A 159 3.57 1.01 12.19
CA LEU A 159 2.78 0.17 11.28
C LEU A 159 2.95 0.53 9.80
N SER A 160 3.46 1.72 9.46
CA SER A 160 3.71 2.11 8.07
C SER A 160 4.92 1.38 7.52
N PHE A 161 4.72 0.62 6.44
CA PHE A 161 5.67 -0.38 6.00
C PHE A 161 5.90 -0.33 4.49
N LEU A 162 7.15 -0.49 4.08
CA LEU A 162 7.53 -0.69 2.68
C LEU A 162 7.80 -2.17 2.46
N ALA A 163 6.87 -2.84 1.78
CA ALA A 163 6.95 -4.26 1.52
C ALA A 163 7.64 -4.54 0.18
N THR A 164 8.61 -5.44 0.21
CA THR A 164 9.38 -5.95 -0.95
C THR A 164 9.14 -7.43 -1.17
N GLY A 165 8.32 -8.05 -0.32
CA GLY A 165 7.97 -9.46 -0.40
C GLY A 165 6.74 -9.81 0.42
N LEU A 166 6.34 -11.07 0.34
CA LEU A 166 5.32 -11.69 1.16
C LEU A 166 5.56 -13.21 1.25
N TYR A 167 5.17 -13.81 2.37
CA TYR A 167 5.41 -15.24 2.66
C TYR A 167 6.87 -15.68 2.59
N GLY A 168 7.83 -14.77 2.82
CA GLY A 168 9.27 -15.04 2.74
C GLY A 168 9.84 -15.04 1.32
N ASP A 169 9.03 -14.78 0.31
CA ASP A 169 9.45 -14.67 -1.10
C ASP A 169 9.40 -13.22 -1.57
N VAL A 170 10.06 -12.91 -2.68
CA VAL A 170 9.97 -11.60 -3.34
C VAL A 170 8.54 -11.26 -3.72
N MET A 171 8.24 -9.97 -3.79
CA MET A 171 6.88 -9.48 -4.10
C MET A 171 6.39 -9.99 -5.46
N PRO A 172 5.25 -10.69 -5.53
CA PRO A 172 4.64 -11.03 -6.80
C PRO A 172 4.18 -9.78 -7.56
N LYS A 173 4.28 -9.80 -8.88
CA LYS A 173 3.99 -8.63 -9.73
C LYS A 173 2.57 -8.11 -9.55
N GLN A 174 1.57 -9.00 -9.48
CA GLN A 174 0.18 -8.65 -9.24
C GLN A 174 -0.09 -8.05 -7.84
N ASN A 175 0.81 -8.27 -6.89
CA ASN A 175 0.69 -7.72 -5.53
C ASN A 175 1.41 -6.37 -5.36
N GLY A 176 1.99 -5.82 -6.43
CA GLY A 176 2.62 -4.51 -6.42
C GLY A 176 4.14 -4.51 -6.40
N ALA A 177 4.76 -5.54 -7.03
CA ALA A 177 6.21 -5.62 -7.15
C ALA A 177 6.82 -4.37 -7.79
N PRO A 178 8.12 -4.13 -7.52
CA PRO A 178 8.96 -4.85 -6.56
C PRO A 178 8.91 -4.25 -5.14
N ILE A 179 8.31 -3.08 -4.99
CA ILE A 179 8.15 -2.39 -3.70
C ILE A 179 6.81 -1.69 -3.63
N ARG A 180 6.12 -1.83 -2.51
CA ARG A 180 4.85 -1.18 -2.25
C ARG A 180 4.74 -0.65 -0.83
N LEU A 181 3.83 0.31 -0.62
CA LEU A 181 3.41 0.73 0.70
C LEU A 181 2.38 -0.24 1.28
N VAL A 182 2.42 -0.45 2.60
CA VAL A 182 1.39 -1.12 3.38
C VAL A 182 1.06 -0.27 4.61
N VAL A 183 -0.20 0.16 4.72
CA VAL A 183 -0.73 0.96 5.83
C VAL A 183 -1.98 0.25 6.36
N PRO A 184 -1.84 -0.65 7.35
CA PRO A 184 -2.84 -1.66 7.65
C PRO A 184 -4.16 -1.10 8.22
N TRP A 185 -4.14 0.09 8.83
CA TRP A 185 -5.33 0.71 9.41
C TRP A 185 -6.16 1.55 8.41
N LYS A 186 -5.64 1.71 7.18
CA LYS A 186 -6.29 2.45 6.10
C LYS A 186 -6.85 1.49 5.04
N TYR A 187 -7.81 1.96 4.27
CA TYR A 187 -8.29 1.21 3.10
C TYR A 187 -7.15 0.94 2.10
N GLY A 188 -7.19 -0.23 1.49
CA GLY A 188 -6.10 -0.78 0.68
C GLY A 188 -5.61 0.09 -0.47
N PHE A 189 -6.43 1.01 -0.99
CA PHE A 189 -6.00 1.91 -2.06
C PHE A 189 -4.92 2.90 -1.61
N LYS A 190 -4.81 3.18 -0.30
CA LYS A 190 -3.71 3.98 0.26
C LYS A 190 -2.35 3.26 0.17
N SER A 191 -2.36 1.96 0.06
CA SER A 191 -1.17 1.11 -0.01
C SER A 191 -0.69 0.98 -1.46
N ILE A 192 -0.17 2.07 -1.99
CA ILE A 192 0.29 2.24 -3.38
C ILE A 192 1.33 1.19 -3.77
N LYS A 193 1.27 0.74 -5.04
CA LYS A 193 2.07 -0.35 -5.62
C LYS A 193 3.15 0.14 -6.56
N SER A 194 4.17 -0.69 -6.80
CA SER A 194 5.21 -0.46 -7.82
C SER A 194 5.79 0.95 -7.76
N ILE A 195 6.24 1.33 -6.56
CA ILE A 195 6.70 2.69 -6.24
C ILE A 195 8.00 2.99 -6.96
N VAL A 196 8.05 4.12 -7.67
CA VAL A 196 9.27 4.66 -8.30
C VAL A 196 9.72 5.98 -7.68
N LYS A 197 8.82 6.64 -6.91
CA LYS A 197 9.15 7.93 -6.31
C LYS A 197 8.47 8.12 -4.96
N ILE A 198 9.25 8.69 -4.02
CA ILE A 198 8.82 9.08 -2.67
C ILE A 198 9.31 10.52 -2.46
N SER A 199 8.36 11.47 -2.32
CA SER A 199 8.67 12.89 -2.18
C SER A 199 8.15 13.43 -0.86
N PHE A 200 8.99 14.20 -0.17
CA PHE A 200 8.63 14.89 1.07
C PHE A 200 8.17 16.30 0.73
N VAL A 201 6.95 16.65 1.11
CA VAL A 201 6.29 17.88 0.67
C VAL A 201 5.65 18.65 1.84
N ASP A 202 5.44 19.96 1.66
CA ASP A 202 4.82 20.83 2.67
C ASP A 202 3.29 20.86 2.58
N LYS A 203 2.73 20.51 1.42
CA LYS A 203 1.29 20.55 1.15
C LYS A 203 0.73 19.14 1.02
N GLU A 204 -0.53 18.98 1.43
CA GLU A 204 -1.25 17.72 1.24
C GLU A 204 -1.30 17.34 -0.23
N PRO A 205 -0.75 16.17 -0.61
CA PRO A 205 -0.82 15.72 -1.99
C PRO A 205 -2.25 15.29 -2.34
N LEU A 206 -2.76 15.78 -3.46
CA LEU A 206 -4.00 15.30 -4.02
C LEU A 206 -3.78 13.87 -4.51
N ASN A 207 -4.39 12.88 -3.85
CA ASN A 207 -4.28 11.49 -4.27
C ASN A 207 -5.20 11.16 -5.45
N THR A 208 -4.90 10.04 -6.11
CA THR A 208 -5.62 9.63 -7.32
C THR A 208 -7.13 9.53 -7.10
N TRP A 209 -7.59 8.81 -6.07
CA TRP A 209 -9.02 8.63 -5.86
C TRP A 209 -9.76 9.89 -5.43
N GLN A 210 -9.13 10.79 -4.65
CA GLN A 210 -9.71 12.10 -4.38
C GLN A 210 -9.91 12.92 -5.66
N LYS A 211 -8.96 12.83 -6.60
CA LYS A 211 -9.03 13.52 -7.89
C LYS A 211 -10.16 12.96 -8.74
N GLU A 212 -10.26 11.64 -8.85
CA GLU A 212 -11.23 10.95 -9.68
C GLU A 212 -12.66 11.08 -9.14
N ASN A 213 -12.83 10.92 -7.83
CA ASN A 213 -14.16 10.98 -7.22
C ASN A 213 -14.11 11.55 -5.79
N PRO A 214 -14.02 12.90 -5.67
CA PRO A 214 -13.87 13.60 -4.39
C PRO A 214 -15.10 13.48 -3.48
N ARG A 215 -16.23 12.99 -3.99
CA ARG A 215 -17.43 12.74 -3.19
C ARG A 215 -17.41 11.37 -2.49
N GLU A 216 -16.56 10.47 -2.94
CA GLU A 216 -16.49 9.08 -2.44
C GLU A 216 -15.22 8.81 -1.64
N TYR A 217 -14.13 9.53 -1.93
CA TYR A 217 -12.80 9.25 -1.37
C TYR A 217 -12.16 10.48 -0.74
N GLY A 218 -11.62 10.29 0.47
CA GLY A 218 -10.88 11.31 1.20
C GLY A 218 -9.39 11.04 1.23
N PHE A 219 -8.64 11.99 1.81
CA PHE A 219 -7.18 11.85 1.96
C PHE A 219 -6.81 10.75 2.94
N PHE A 220 -7.46 10.71 4.11
CA PHE A 220 -7.06 9.80 5.20
C PHE A 220 -7.43 8.36 4.90
N ALA A 221 -8.63 8.11 4.40
CA ALA A 221 -9.12 6.78 4.04
C ALA A 221 -8.90 5.72 5.13
N ASN A 222 -9.12 6.10 6.39
CA ASN A 222 -9.04 5.19 7.52
C ASN A 222 -10.21 4.21 7.48
N VAL A 223 -9.97 2.93 7.78
CA VAL A 223 -11.03 1.94 7.88
C VAL A 223 -11.99 2.33 9.01
N ASN A 224 -13.24 2.60 8.67
CA ASN A 224 -14.26 3.08 9.60
C ASN A 224 -15.60 2.40 9.33
N PRO A 225 -16.06 1.45 10.19
CA PRO A 225 -17.33 0.77 10.02
C PRO A 225 -18.57 1.68 10.23
N ASN A 226 -18.38 2.88 10.79
CA ASN A 226 -19.44 3.83 11.09
C ASN A 226 -19.71 4.83 9.97
N VAL A 227 -18.90 4.79 8.89
CA VAL A 227 -19.04 5.65 7.72
C VAL A 227 -19.10 4.77 6.49
N ASP A 228 -20.28 4.70 5.89
CA ASP A 228 -20.51 3.90 4.69
C ASP A 228 -19.93 4.61 3.45
N HIS A 229 -19.47 3.83 2.48
CA HIS A 229 -19.23 4.34 1.14
C HIS A 229 -20.57 4.74 0.51
N PRO A 230 -20.65 5.77 -0.35
CA PRO A 230 -21.95 6.20 -0.94
C PRO A 230 -22.74 5.10 -1.66
N ARG A 231 -22.05 4.03 -2.11
CA ARG A 231 -22.64 2.93 -2.87
C ARG A 231 -22.81 1.62 -2.11
N TRP A 232 -22.15 1.46 -0.95
CA TRP A 232 -22.23 0.22 -0.12
C TRP A 232 -21.89 0.49 1.33
N SER A 233 -22.28 -0.46 2.20
CA SER A 233 -21.98 -0.39 3.63
C SER A 233 -20.57 -0.87 3.95
N GLN A 234 -19.92 -0.20 4.91
CA GLN A 234 -18.60 -0.56 5.43
C GLN A 234 -18.66 -1.35 6.75
N LYS A 235 -19.88 -1.63 7.27
CA LYS A 235 -20.06 -2.29 8.57
C LYS A 235 -19.53 -3.73 8.61
N LYS A 236 -19.54 -4.41 7.47
CA LYS A 236 -19.13 -5.80 7.35
C LYS A 236 -18.19 -6.00 6.18
N GLU A 237 -17.32 -6.99 6.33
CA GLU A 237 -16.34 -7.36 5.33
C GLU A 237 -16.32 -8.87 5.10
N ARG A 238 -15.88 -9.27 3.91
CA ARG A 238 -15.66 -10.68 3.56
C ARG A 238 -14.15 -10.94 3.51
N VAL A 239 -13.66 -11.76 4.41
CA VAL A 239 -12.30 -12.30 4.31
C VAL A 239 -12.21 -13.20 3.10
N LEU A 240 -11.18 -13.04 2.26
CA LEU A 240 -10.98 -13.91 1.09
C LEU A 240 -10.94 -15.37 1.50
N GLY A 241 -11.67 -16.21 0.75
CA GLY A 241 -11.83 -17.63 1.07
C GLY A 241 -12.87 -17.95 2.16
N SER A 242 -13.55 -16.93 2.73
CA SER A 242 -14.65 -17.15 3.67
C SER A 242 -16.01 -17.04 2.98
N PHE A 243 -16.95 -17.90 3.38
CA PHE A 243 -18.35 -17.78 2.96
C PHE A 243 -19.11 -16.70 3.73
N PHE A 244 -18.70 -16.46 4.98
CA PHE A 244 -19.39 -15.53 5.88
C PHE A 244 -18.66 -14.19 5.95
N LYS A 245 -19.46 -13.12 6.11
CA LYS A 245 -18.94 -11.79 6.43
C LYS A 245 -18.72 -11.70 7.94
N GLN A 246 -17.70 -10.94 8.31
CA GLN A 246 -17.45 -10.54 9.71
C GLN A 246 -17.66 -9.02 9.86
N ASP A 247 -17.73 -8.56 11.10
CA ASP A 247 -17.80 -7.12 11.39
C ASP A 247 -16.46 -6.45 11.07
N THR A 248 -16.53 -5.29 10.42
CA THR A 248 -15.36 -4.46 10.17
C THR A 248 -14.93 -3.77 11.48
N LEU A 249 -13.64 -3.83 11.79
CA LEU A 249 -13.08 -3.18 12.97
C LEU A 249 -12.65 -1.75 12.65
N MET A 250 -12.85 -0.84 13.62
CA MET A 250 -12.32 0.53 13.51
C MET A 250 -10.81 0.49 13.30
N PHE A 251 -10.29 1.32 12.38
CA PHE A 251 -8.89 1.29 11.96
C PHE A 251 -8.39 -0.12 11.60
N ASN A 252 -9.29 -0.96 11.07
CA ASN A 252 -8.98 -2.36 10.74
C ASN A 252 -8.44 -3.19 11.92
N GLY A 253 -8.77 -2.78 13.15
CA GLY A 253 -8.32 -3.43 14.39
C GLY A 253 -7.01 -2.89 14.98
N TYR A 254 -6.48 -1.78 14.44
CA TYR A 254 -5.25 -1.12 14.91
C TYR A 254 -5.53 0.15 15.70
N GLU A 255 -6.70 0.25 16.35
CA GLU A 255 -7.12 1.44 17.08
C GLU A 255 -6.15 1.86 18.18
N LYS A 256 -5.58 0.89 18.90
CA LYS A 256 -4.63 1.15 19.98
C LYS A 256 -3.38 1.88 19.51
N GLU A 257 -2.90 1.55 18.32
CA GLU A 257 -1.65 2.03 17.74
C GLU A 257 -1.82 3.38 17.03
N VAL A 258 -3.04 3.69 16.55
CA VAL A 258 -3.21 4.83 15.62
C VAL A 258 -4.28 5.84 16.01
N ALA A 259 -5.20 5.54 16.93
CA ALA A 259 -6.31 6.45 17.24
C ALA A 259 -5.83 7.83 17.73
N SER A 260 -4.71 7.88 18.45
CA SER A 260 -4.12 9.13 18.92
C SER A 260 -3.68 10.09 17.80
N LEU A 261 -3.34 9.58 16.63
CA LEU A 261 -2.98 10.39 15.45
C LEU A 261 -4.14 11.27 14.97
N TYR A 262 -5.36 10.87 15.29
CA TYR A 262 -6.59 11.50 14.82
C TYR A 262 -7.39 12.18 15.94
N SER A 263 -6.75 12.39 17.10
CA SER A 263 -7.37 13.07 18.24
C SER A 263 -7.86 14.46 17.84
N GLY A 264 -9.13 14.78 18.15
CA GLY A 264 -9.75 16.05 17.79
C GLY A 264 -10.24 16.18 16.35
N MET A 265 -10.07 15.13 15.52
CA MET A 265 -10.56 15.12 14.14
C MET A 265 -11.95 14.47 14.06
N ASP A 266 -12.80 15.02 13.20
CA ASP A 266 -14.09 14.39 12.85
C ASP A 266 -13.84 13.30 11.78
N LEU A 267 -13.73 12.05 12.22
CA LEU A 267 -13.45 10.91 11.34
C LEU A 267 -14.61 10.57 10.37
N ARG A 268 -15.77 11.21 10.48
CA ARG A 268 -16.84 11.08 9.50
C ARG A 268 -16.62 12.00 8.31
N LYS A 269 -15.92 13.10 8.53
CA LYS A 269 -15.63 14.12 7.51
C LYS A 269 -14.35 13.82 6.74
N TYR A 270 -13.39 13.18 7.40
CA TYR A 270 -12.02 12.96 6.87
C TYR A 270 -11.76 11.49 6.50
N ILE A 271 -12.72 10.83 5.88
CA ILE A 271 -12.56 9.47 5.37
C ILE A 271 -11.80 9.44 4.05
#